data_59fd6e1e5db07a281a615e961f114b78
#
_entry.id   59fd6e1e5db07a281a615e961f114b78
#
_cell.length_a   1.000
_cell.length_b   1.000
_cell.length_c   1.000
_cell.angle_alpha   90.00
_cell.angle_beta   90.00
_cell.angle_gamma   90.00
#
_symmetry.space_group_name_H-M   'P 1'
#
loop_
_entity.id
_entity.type
_entity.pdbx_description
1 polymer ?
#
loop_
_entity_poly.entity_id
_entity_poly.type
_entity_poly.pdbx_seq_one_letter_code
_entity_poly.pdbx_strand_id
1 'polypeptide(L)'
;GTVNLSSILFDFTLQSAPMATTTSSNSSPEYGEGSIRVLKGLEPVKQRPGMYTRTDNPLHIIQEVLDNAADEALAGHGKKIKVVLHSDGSVSIEDDGRGIPFGLHPEEKAPVIELVFTRLHAGGKFDKGKGGAYSFSGGLHGVGVSVTNALAKRLEATSYREGQVATLAFSGGDVVEALVTRKAGEGDRKQGTTVRVWPDAKYFESSALPMAELTHLLRSKAVLMPGVTVTLLNEKTKDTQTWQYKAGLRDYLMQTLTGDPVIPLFEGEGFADGNNDSFAEGEGASWAVAFTEDGQPVRESYVNLIPTSAGGTHDSGLRDGLFTAVKSFIELHSLLPKGVKLMPEDVFARASFVLSAKVLDPQFQGQIKERLNSRDAVRLVSSFVRPTMELWLNEHVEYGKKLAELAIKAAQHRQKAGQKVEKRKSSGVAVLPGKLTDCESKDTAHNEVFLVEGDSAGGSAKMGRDKECQAILPLRGKVLNTWEVDRDRLFANNEIHDISVAIGVDPHGPNDSPDLSGL
;
A
#
# COMPACT_ATOMS: atom_id res chain seq x y z
N GLY A 1 -41.03 34.25 10.61
CA GLY A 1 -41.70 33.01 10.26
C GLY A 1 -40.84 31.85 10.67
N THR A 2 -41.28 31.11 11.65
CA THR A 2 -40.66 29.90 12.19
C THR A 2 -40.62 28.83 11.10
N VAL A 3 -39.45 28.51 10.57
CA VAL A 3 -39.25 27.34 9.71
C VAL A 3 -39.01 26.14 10.63
N ASN A 4 -40.00 25.25 10.64
CA ASN A 4 -39.99 24.02 11.43
C ASN A 4 -39.19 22.96 10.65
N LEU A 5 -38.03 22.56 11.15
CA LEU A 5 -37.10 21.55 10.57
C LEU A 5 -37.66 20.11 10.56
N SER A 6 -38.94 19.91 10.85
CA SER A 6 -39.60 18.60 10.89
C SER A 6 -40.30 18.15 9.60
N SER A 7 -40.16 18.84 8.48
CA SER A 7 -40.93 18.55 7.25
C SER A 7 -40.10 18.21 6.00
N ILE A 8 -38.97 17.57 6.14
CA ILE A 8 -38.34 16.86 5.02
C ILE A 8 -38.38 15.37 5.32
N LEU A 9 -39.60 14.83 5.37
CA LEU A 9 -39.85 13.40 5.21
C LEU A 9 -40.44 13.23 3.81
N PHE A 10 -39.73 12.48 2.99
CA PHE A 10 -40.23 12.06 1.68
C PHE A 10 -41.49 11.24 1.86
N ASP A 11 -42.61 11.76 1.38
CA ASP A 11 -43.92 11.08 1.30
C ASP A 11 -43.88 10.07 0.14
N PHE A 12 -43.62 8.78 0.45
CA PHE A 12 -43.88 7.68 -0.47
C PHE A 12 -45.36 7.28 -0.32
N THR A 13 -46.24 7.85 -1.12
CA THR A 13 -47.61 7.35 -1.27
C THR A 13 -47.58 6.02 -2.03
N LEU A 14 -47.77 4.93 -1.30
CA LEU A 14 -48.11 3.61 -1.84
C LEU A 14 -49.56 3.64 -2.39
N GLN A 15 -49.68 3.62 -3.72
CA GLN A 15 -50.96 3.28 -4.36
C GLN A 15 -51.21 1.78 -4.18
N SER A 16 -52.25 1.44 -3.45
CA SER A 16 -52.73 0.08 -3.26
C SER A 16 -53.47 -0.42 -4.52
N ALA A 17 -52.90 -1.42 -5.19
CA ALA A 17 -53.60 -2.26 -6.15
C ALA A 17 -54.24 -3.48 -5.44
N PRO A 18 -55.38 -4.02 -5.91
CA PRO A 18 -56.14 -5.00 -5.16
C PRO A 18 -55.48 -6.37 -5.11
N MET A 19 -55.53 -6.99 -3.94
CA MET A 19 -55.05 -8.33 -3.64
C MET A 19 -55.75 -9.40 -4.48
N ALA A 20 -54.97 -10.13 -5.26
CA ALA A 20 -55.30 -11.50 -5.66
C ALA A 20 -54.80 -12.45 -4.59
N THR A 21 -55.68 -13.13 -3.90
CA THR A 21 -55.39 -14.17 -2.95
C THR A 21 -54.85 -15.41 -3.68
N THR A 22 -53.57 -15.55 -3.74
CA THR A 22 -52.93 -16.85 -3.96
C THR A 22 -52.23 -17.27 -2.66
N THR A 23 -52.75 -18.28 -2.03
CA THR A 23 -52.12 -18.97 -0.92
C THR A 23 -50.85 -19.65 -1.44
N SER A 24 -49.70 -18.96 -1.36
CA SER A 24 -48.41 -19.58 -1.43
C SER A 24 -47.88 -19.67 0.00
N SER A 25 -47.68 -20.89 0.47
CA SER A 25 -46.95 -21.19 1.69
C SER A 25 -45.54 -20.62 1.61
N ASN A 26 -45.31 -19.43 2.12
CA ASN A 26 -43.99 -18.91 2.40
C ASN A 26 -43.43 -19.65 3.63
N SER A 27 -42.84 -20.80 3.41
CA SER A 27 -41.86 -21.32 4.36
C SER A 27 -40.61 -20.43 4.24
N SER A 28 -40.43 -19.51 5.19
CA SER A 28 -39.12 -18.92 5.46
C SER A 28 -38.13 -20.09 5.55
N PRO A 29 -36.95 -20.02 4.89
CA PRO A 29 -35.98 -21.09 5.02
C PRO A 29 -35.62 -21.25 6.49
N GLU A 30 -35.95 -22.42 7.02
CA GLU A 30 -35.70 -22.78 8.41
C GLU A 30 -34.17 -22.73 8.62
N TYR A 31 -33.72 -21.87 9.57
CA TYR A 31 -32.31 -21.77 9.94
C TYR A 31 -31.92 -23.02 10.73
N GLY A 32 -31.51 -24.05 10.02
CA GLY A 32 -31.04 -25.32 10.58
C GLY A 32 -29.62 -25.65 10.13
N GLU A 33 -29.06 -26.76 10.61
CA GLU A 33 -27.72 -27.24 10.29
C GLU A 33 -27.47 -27.33 8.78
N GLY A 34 -28.47 -27.66 7.98
CA GLY A 34 -28.39 -27.68 6.52
C GLY A 34 -28.28 -26.31 5.82
N SER A 35 -28.57 -25.23 6.53
CA SER A 35 -28.45 -23.88 5.99
C SER A 35 -27.01 -23.34 6.06
N ILE A 36 -26.13 -24.00 6.82
CA ILE A 36 -24.71 -23.65 6.95
C ILE A 36 -23.93 -24.32 5.84
N ARG A 37 -23.49 -23.51 4.86
CA ARG A 37 -22.69 -23.97 3.72
C ARG A 37 -21.21 -23.81 4.03
N VAL A 38 -20.46 -24.89 3.99
CA VAL A 38 -18.99 -24.90 4.10
C VAL A 38 -18.39 -24.84 2.70
N LEU A 39 -17.67 -23.76 2.39
CA LEU A 39 -16.94 -23.60 1.13
C LEU A 39 -15.63 -24.40 1.18
N LYS A 40 -15.33 -25.14 0.11
CA LYS A 40 -14.13 -26.00 0.02
C LYS A 40 -13.20 -25.53 -1.11
N GLY A 41 -11.92 -25.88 -0.99
CA GLY A 41 -10.91 -25.60 -2.01
C GLY A 41 -10.78 -24.12 -2.32
N LEU A 42 -10.92 -23.72 -3.57
CA LEU A 42 -10.81 -22.34 -4.05
C LEU A 42 -12.15 -21.60 -4.18
N GLU A 43 -13.26 -22.23 -3.80
CA GLU A 43 -14.59 -21.59 -3.81
C GLU A 43 -14.68 -20.31 -2.96
N PRO A 44 -14.06 -20.21 -1.76
CA PRO A 44 -14.06 -18.96 -1.01
C PRO A 44 -13.47 -17.79 -1.78
N VAL A 45 -12.41 -18.02 -2.56
CA VAL A 45 -11.75 -17.00 -3.40
C VAL A 45 -12.67 -16.51 -4.50
N LYS A 46 -13.34 -17.45 -5.20
CA LYS A 46 -14.26 -17.15 -6.32
C LYS A 46 -15.49 -16.36 -5.85
N GLN A 47 -16.00 -16.68 -4.66
CA GLN A 47 -17.19 -16.02 -4.11
C GLN A 47 -16.89 -14.64 -3.52
N ARG A 48 -15.70 -14.44 -2.95
CA ARG A 48 -15.30 -13.20 -2.29
C ARG A 48 -13.86 -12.81 -2.67
N PRO A 49 -13.60 -12.50 -3.95
CA PRO A 49 -12.24 -12.21 -4.42
C PRO A 49 -11.60 -11.02 -3.70
N GLY A 50 -12.37 -10.00 -3.34
CA GLY A 50 -11.89 -8.82 -2.62
C GLY A 50 -11.31 -9.09 -1.22
N MET A 51 -11.52 -10.29 -0.64
CA MET A 51 -10.85 -10.69 0.60
C MET A 51 -9.40 -11.15 0.37
N TYR A 52 -9.06 -11.53 -0.87
CA TYR A 52 -7.78 -12.16 -1.21
C TYR A 52 -6.92 -11.33 -2.14
N THR A 53 -7.54 -10.44 -2.91
CA THR A 53 -6.84 -9.63 -3.92
C THR A 53 -7.57 -8.32 -4.18
N ARG A 54 -6.90 -7.38 -4.84
CA ARG A 54 -7.54 -6.21 -5.43
C ARG A 54 -8.40 -6.64 -6.63
N THR A 55 -9.55 -6.02 -6.81
CA THR A 55 -10.52 -6.34 -7.86
C THR A 55 -10.75 -5.21 -8.86
N ASP A 56 -10.08 -4.08 -8.71
CA ASP A 56 -10.09 -2.96 -9.64
C ASP A 56 -9.50 -3.35 -11.02
N ASN A 57 -8.44 -4.15 -11.00
CA ASN A 57 -7.78 -4.69 -12.19
C ASN A 57 -6.98 -5.97 -11.83
N PRO A 58 -6.51 -6.76 -12.81
CA PRO A 58 -5.86 -8.04 -12.53
C PRO A 58 -4.37 -7.94 -12.13
N LEU A 59 -3.81 -6.75 -11.95
CA LEU A 59 -2.37 -6.60 -11.68
C LEU A 59 -1.92 -7.37 -10.43
N HIS A 60 -2.72 -7.35 -9.36
CA HIS A 60 -2.32 -7.99 -8.10
C HIS A 60 -2.19 -9.52 -8.22
N ILE A 61 -3.05 -10.20 -8.97
CA ILE A 61 -2.90 -11.65 -9.22
C ILE A 61 -1.69 -11.98 -10.10
N ILE A 62 -1.29 -11.07 -10.97
CA ILE A 62 -0.05 -11.18 -11.75
C ILE A 62 1.16 -10.93 -10.85
N GLN A 63 1.07 -9.96 -9.94
CA GLN A 63 2.11 -9.66 -8.96
C GLN A 63 2.42 -10.87 -8.08
N GLU A 64 1.45 -11.66 -7.66
CA GLU A 64 1.69 -12.87 -6.84
C GLU A 64 2.58 -13.89 -7.56
N VAL A 65 2.44 -14.04 -8.87
CA VAL A 65 3.32 -14.90 -9.68
C VAL A 65 4.72 -14.26 -9.81
N LEU A 66 4.77 -12.95 -10.03
CA LEU A 66 6.02 -12.20 -10.11
C LEU A 66 6.80 -12.28 -8.78
N ASP A 67 6.11 -12.18 -7.65
CA ASP A 67 6.72 -12.26 -6.32
C ASP A 67 7.36 -13.64 -6.08
N ASN A 68 6.77 -14.71 -6.59
CA ASN A 68 7.40 -16.03 -6.54
C ASN A 68 8.69 -16.12 -7.36
N ALA A 69 8.73 -15.53 -8.55
CA ALA A 69 9.93 -15.42 -9.36
C ALA A 69 11.01 -14.57 -8.66
N ALA A 70 10.60 -13.46 -8.04
CA ALA A 70 11.49 -12.60 -7.25
C ALA A 70 12.05 -13.31 -6.00
N ASP A 71 11.24 -14.13 -5.34
CA ASP A 71 11.68 -14.92 -4.17
C ASP A 71 12.78 -15.93 -4.54
N GLU A 72 12.71 -16.55 -5.73
CA GLU A 72 13.78 -17.43 -6.24
C GLU A 72 15.08 -16.64 -6.48
N ALA A 73 14.97 -15.45 -7.08
CA ALA A 73 16.12 -14.59 -7.31
C ALA A 73 16.72 -14.06 -5.98
N LEU A 74 15.88 -13.67 -5.03
CA LEU A 74 16.29 -13.23 -3.69
C LEU A 74 17.01 -14.35 -2.92
N ALA A 75 16.57 -15.59 -3.08
CA ALA A 75 17.22 -16.77 -2.50
C ALA A 75 18.53 -17.17 -3.23
N GLY A 76 18.92 -16.44 -4.26
CA GLY A 76 20.17 -16.65 -5.00
C GLY A 76 20.09 -17.73 -6.10
N HIS A 77 18.89 -18.18 -6.46
CA HIS A 77 18.70 -19.28 -7.41
C HIS A 77 18.38 -18.85 -8.85
N GLY A 78 18.28 -17.57 -9.12
CA GLY A 78 18.05 -17.04 -10.46
C GLY A 78 18.51 -15.59 -10.58
N LYS A 79 18.67 -15.10 -11.81
CA LYS A 79 19.12 -13.73 -12.12
C LYS A 79 18.29 -13.08 -13.22
N LYS A 80 17.30 -13.75 -13.75
CA LYS A 80 16.48 -13.26 -14.87
C LYS A 80 15.01 -13.49 -14.59
N ILE A 81 14.24 -12.42 -14.73
CA ILE A 81 12.76 -12.45 -14.68
C ILE A 81 12.27 -11.79 -15.98
N LYS A 82 11.39 -12.47 -16.71
CA LYS A 82 10.80 -11.94 -17.93
C LYS A 82 9.29 -11.98 -17.84
N VAL A 83 8.66 -10.85 -18.11
CA VAL A 83 7.21 -10.72 -18.23
C VAL A 83 6.84 -10.46 -19.68
N VAL A 84 5.89 -11.22 -20.20
CA VAL A 84 5.38 -11.08 -21.56
C VAL A 84 3.89 -10.78 -21.52
N LEU A 85 3.51 -9.65 -22.10
CA LEU A 85 2.11 -9.29 -22.36
C LEU A 85 1.74 -9.82 -23.74
N HIS A 86 0.99 -10.90 -23.77
CA HIS A 86 0.61 -11.57 -25.02
C HIS A 86 -0.52 -10.83 -25.75
N SER A 87 -0.59 -11.03 -27.05
CA SER A 87 -1.62 -10.42 -27.90
C SER A 87 -3.04 -10.86 -27.56
N ASP A 88 -3.21 -12.04 -26.96
CA ASP A 88 -4.49 -12.61 -26.54
C ASP A 88 -4.96 -12.12 -25.16
N GLY A 89 -4.21 -11.20 -24.53
CA GLY A 89 -4.52 -10.64 -23.20
C GLY A 89 -3.99 -11.48 -22.04
N SER A 90 -3.31 -12.58 -22.28
CA SER A 90 -2.62 -13.34 -21.23
C SER A 90 -1.28 -12.69 -20.87
N VAL A 91 -0.76 -13.06 -19.71
CA VAL A 91 0.54 -12.61 -19.19
C VAL A 91 1.36 -13.82 -18.80
N SER A 92 2.60 -13.90 -19.30
CA SER A 92 3.57 -14.91 -18.87
C SER A 92 4.61 -14.28 -17.97
N ILE A 93 4.96 -14.99 -16.89
CA ILE A 93 6.09 -14.70 -16.02
C ILE A 93 7.05 -15.88 -16.10
N GLU A 94 8.29 -15.59 -16.47
CA GLU A 94 9.37 -16.56 -16.59
C GLU A 94 10.50 -16.20 -15.63
N ASP A 95 11.01 -17.18 -14.91
CA ASP A 95 12.22 -17.07 -14.10
C ASP A 95 13.22 -18.17 -14.46
N ASP A 96 14.48 -17.97 -14.10
CA ASP A 96 15.56 -18.95 -14.25
C ASP A 96 15.96 -19.55 -12.88
N GLY A 97 15.01 -19.60 -11.96
CA GLY A 97 15.16 -20.24 -10.64
C GLY A 97 15.26 -21.77 -10.72
N ARG A 98 15.07 -22.45 -9.61
CA ARG A 98 15.19 -23.91 -9.52
C ARG A 98 14.09 -24.70 -10.19
N GLY A 99 12.99 -24.05 -10.54
CA GLY A 99 11.76 -24.71 -10.98
C GLY A 99 10.92 -25.27 -9.83
N ILE A 100 9.60 -25.23 -9.96
CA ILE A 100 8.68 -25.78 -8.96
C ILE A 100 8.83 -27.29 -8.94
N PRO A 101 8.98 -27.94 -7.77
CA PRO A 101 8.99 -29.40 -7.66
C PRO A 101 7.67 -30.00 -8.19
N PHE A 102 7.76 -31.10 -8.91
CA PHE A 102 6.59 -31.79 -9.48
C PHE A 102 6.49 -33.27 -9.12
N GLY A 103 7.35 -33.76 -8.25
CA GLY A 103 7.20 -35.07 -7.62
C GLY A 103 5.95 -35.14 -6.72
N LEU A 104 5.59 -36.35 -6.28
CA LEU A 104 4.47 -36.56 -5.36
C LEU A 104 4.80 -36.05 -3.97
N HIS A 105 3.87 -35.31 -3.38
CA HIS A 105 3.97 -34.92 -1.97
C HIS A 105 3.85 -36.15 -1.06
N PRO A 106 4.72 -36.31 -0.04
CA PRO A 106 4.76 -37.51 0.79
C PRO A 106 3.41 -37.85 1.47
N GLU A 107 2.70 -36.81 1.93
CA GLU A 107 1.43 -36.97 2.68
C GLU A 107 0.22 -36.87 1.75
N GLU A 108 0.15 -35.82 0.92
CA GLU A 108 -1.02 -35.52 0.07
C GLU A 108 -1.17 -36.48 -1.14
N LYS A 109 -0.10 -37.23 -1.49
CA LYS A 109 -0.07 -38.16 -2.64
C LYS A 109 -0.45 -37.54 -3.98
N ALA A 110 -0.31 -36.22 -4.11
CA ALA A 110 -0.54 -35.45 -5.32
C ALA A 110 0.76 -34.74 -5.74
N PRO A 111 0.90 -34.36 -7.03
CA PRO A 111 2.08 -33.60 -7.49
C PRO A 111 2.21 -32.27 -6.74
N VAL A 112 3.42 -31.95 -6.25
CA VAL A 112 3.65 -30.70 -5.49
C VAL A 112 3.24 -29.48 -6.29
N ILE A 113 3.59 -29.42 -7.58
CA ILE A 113 3.22 -28.31 -8.46
C ILE A 113 1.69 -28.12 -8.57
N GLU A 114 0.91 -29.22 -8.57
CA GLU A 114 -0.56 -29.14 -8.56
C GLU A 114 -1.08 -28.58 -7.24
N LEU A 115 -0.53 -29.04 -6.11
CA LEU A 115 -0.91 -28.55 -4.79
C LEU A 115 -0.66 -27.05 -4.62
N VAL A 116 0.47 -26.54 -5.12
CA VAL A 116 0.83 -25.13 -5.04
C VAL A 116 -0.23 -24.24 -5.71
N PHE A 117 -0.82 -24.68 -6.82
CA PHE A 117 -1.83 -23.90 -7.54
C PHE A 117 -3.28 -24.18 -7.12
N THR A 118 -3.57 -25.28 -6.46
CA THR A 118 -4.95 -25.70 -6.15
C THR A 118 -5.32 -25.63 -4.67
N ARG A 119 -4.34 -25.47 -3.78
CA ARG A 119 -4.58 -25.44 -2.33
C ARG A 119 -4.25 -24.08 -1.76
N LEU A 120 -5.14 -23.56 -0.92
CA LEU A 120 -4.83 -22.46 -0.03
C LEU A 120 -3.88 -22.97 1.06
N HIS A 121 -2.93 -22.11 1.44
CA HIS A 121 -1.92 -22.44 2.46
C HIS A 121 -1.01 -23.65 2.08
N ALA A 122 -0.73 -23.80 0.81
CA ALA A 122 0.28 -24.74 0.31
C ALA A 122 1.53 -23.98 -0.17
N GLY A 123 2.70 -24.34 0.33
CA GLY A 123 3.97 -23.74 -0.12
C GLY A 123 5.15 -24.15 0.76
N GLY A 124 6.35 -24.12 0.19
CA GLY A 124 7.61 -24.40 0.88
C GLY A 124 8.17 -23.23 1.70
N LYS A 125 7.40 -22.15 1.88
CA LYS A 125 7.84 -20.89 2.50
C LYS A 125 7.39 -20.74 3.96
N PHE A 126 6.75 -21.75 4.54
CA PHE A 126 6.26 -21.73 5.92
C PHE A 126 7.36 -21.95 6.96
N ASP A 127 8.37 -22.78 6.64
CA ASP A 127 9.50 -23.03 7.51
C ASP A 127 10.53 -21.90 7.36
N LYS A 128 10.39 -20.86 8.18
CA LYS A 128 11.32 -19.75 8.32
C LYS A 128 12.38 -20.00 9.41
N GLY A 129 12.64 -21.26 9.73
CA GLY A 129 13.69 -21.65 10.67
C GLY A 129 15.06 -21.17 10.23
N LYS A 130 16.01 -21.06 11.17
CA LYS A 130 17.39 -20.63 10.93
C LYS A 130 17.98 -21.34 9.72
N GLY A 131 18.18 -20.61 8.60
CA GLY A 131 18.79 -21.14 7.38
C GLY A 131 17.84 -21.65 6.30
N GLY A 132 16.53 -21.41 6.38
CA GLY A 132 15.59 -21.73 5.30
C GLY A 132 15.85 -20.94 4.02
N ALA A 133 15.71 -21.58 2.84
CA ALA A 133 15.99 -20.98 1.53
C ALA A 133 15.12 -19.73 1.23
N TYR A 134 14.04 -19.50 1.98
CA TYR A 134 13.06 -18.44 1.79
C TYR A 134 12.82 -17.58 3.04
N SER A 135 13.86 -17.37 3.86
CA SER A 135 13.72 -16.64 5.14
C SER A 135 13.02 -15.28 5.00
N PHE A 136 13.24 -14.56 3.88
CA PHE A 136 12.68 -13.23 3.60
C PHE A 136 11.78 -13.20 2.38
N SER A 137 11.07 -14.29 2.09
CA SER A 137 10.15 -14.33 0.95
C SER A 137 8.92 -13.46 1.18
N GLY A 138 8.36 -12.91 0.11
CA GLY A 138 7.08 -12.20 0.10
C GLY A 138 5.88 -13.11 0.22
N GLY A 139 5.99 -14.37 -0.19
CA GLY A 139 4.93 -15.37 -0.18
C GLY A 139 4.70 -16.01 1.19
N LEU A 140 4.15 -15.24 2.14
CA LEU A 140 4.03 -15.65 3.55
C LEU A 140 2.91 -16.64 3.85
N HIS A 141 1.82 -16.58 3.09
CA HIS A 141 0.58 -17.28 3.43
C HIS A 141 0.31 -18.52 2.57
N GLY A 142 1.12 -18.75 1.52
CA GLY A 142 0.93 -19.86 0.59
C GLY A 142 -0.42 -19.81 -0.16
N VAL A 143 -0.95 -18.61 -0.39
CA VAL A 143 -2.26 -18.42 -1.04
C VAL A 143 -2.15 -17.68 -2.37
N GLY A 144 -1.07 -16.96 -2.63
CA GLY A 144 -0.97 -16.03 -3.76
C GLY A 144 -1.27 -16.67 -5.11
N VAL A 145 -0.52 -17.68 -5.53
CA VAL A 145 -0.70 -18.31 -6.84
C VAL A 145 -1.96 -19.17 -6.94
N SER A 146 -2.47 -19.73 -5.83
CA SER A 146 -3.76 -20.41 -5.84
C SER A 146 -4.93 -19.43 -5.99
N VAL A 147 -4.82 -18.23 -5.44
CA VAL A 147 -5.75 -17.12 -5.71
C VAL A 147 -5.68 -16.71 -7.17
N THR A 148 -4.49 -16.54 -7.74
CA THR A 148 -4.30 -16.26 -9.16
C THR A 148 -4.98 -17.32 -10.04
N ASN A 149 -4.77 -18.60 -9.73
CA ASN A 149 -5.39 -19.70 -10.44
C ASN A 149 -6.92 -19.69 -10.35
N ALA A 150 -7.48 -19.47 -9.15
CA ALA A 150 -8.93 -19.39 -8.94
C ALA A 150 -9.60 -18.30 -9.77
N LEU A 151 -8.93 -17.16 -9.95
CA LEU A 151 -9.44 -15.97 -10.65
C LEU A 151 -8.98 -15.88 -12.12
N ALA A 152 -8.34 -16.93 -12.63
CA ALA A 152 -7.94 -17.05 -14.01
C ALA A 152 -8.93 -17.88 -14.81
N LYS A 153 -9.25 -17.42 -16.01
CA LYS A 153 -9.98 -18.21 -17.02
C LYS A 153 -9.18 -19.45 -17.43
N ARG A 154 -7.85 -19.29 -17.55
CA ARG A 154 -6.88 -20.35 -17.77
C ARG A 154 -5.56 -19.98 -17.10
N LEU A 155 -4.86 -20.96 -16.59
CA LEU A 155 -3.48 -20.84 -16.10
C LEU A 155 -2.69 -22.05 -16.60
N GLU A 156 -1.51 -21.80 -17.16
CA GLU A 156 -0.56 -22.84 -17.57
C GLU A 156 0.72 -22.68 -16.74
N ALA A 157 1.23 -23.76 -16.23
CA ALA A 157 2.49 -23.80 -15.50
C ALA A 157 3.45 -24.80 -16.14
N THR A 158 4.69 -24.35 -16.37
CA THR A 158 5.79 -25.17 -16.87
C THR A 158 6.97 -25.07 -15.92
N SER A 159 7.47 -26.18 -15.44
CA SER A 159 8.64 -26.26 -14.57
C SER A 159 9.78 -26.99 -15.29
N TYR A 160 10.95 -26.38 -15.30
CA TYR A 160 12.20 -26.93 -15.83
C TYR A 160 13.10 -27.25 -14.65
N ARG A 161 13.31 -28.55 -14.40
CA ARG A 161 14.06 -28.98 -13.23
C ARG A 161 14.74 -30.34 -13.49
N GLU A 162 15.98 -30.47 -13.10
CA GLU A 162 16.72 -31.73 -13.10
C GLU A 162 16.69 -32.50 -14.45
N GLY A 163 16.79 -31.73 -15.55
CA GLY A 163 16.76 -32.30 -16.91
C GLY A 163 15.38 -32.76 -17.37
N GLN A 164 14.34 -32.39 -16.68
CA GLN A 164 12.95 -32.69 -17.04
C GLN A 164 12.14 -31.40 -17.22
N VAL A 165 11.07 -31.51 -18.00
CA VAL A 165 10.06 -30.46 -18.20
C VAL A 165 8.71 -31.02 -17.76
N ALA A 166 8.07 -30.33 -16.86
CA ALA A 166 6.73 -30.65 -16.36
C ALA A 166 5.74 -29.57 -16.76
N THR A 167 4.60 -29.96 -17.33
CA THR A 167 3.54 -29.03 -17.77
C THR A 167 2.19 -29.47 -17.26
N LEU A 168 1.36 -28.53 -16.85
CA LEU A 168 -0.05 -28.74 -16.53
C LEU A 168 -0.83 -27.46 -16.77
N ALA A 169 -2.16 -27.57 -16.85
CA ALA A 169 -3.04 -26.41 -17.03
C ALA A 169 -4.30 -26.50 -16.19
N PHE A 170 -4.82 -25.33 -15.85
CA PHE A 170 -5.99 -25.14 -15.01
C PHE A 170 -7.01 -24.21 -15.68
N SER A 171 -8.27 -24.34 -15.29
CA SER A 171 -9.33 -23.40 -15.61
C SER A 171 -10.17 -23.11 -14.37
N GLY A 172 -10.24 -21.84 -13.98
CA GLY A 172 -10.97 -21.42 -12.80
C GLY A 172 -10.54 -22.13 -11.50
N GLY A 173 -9.27 -22.50 -11.41
CA GLY A 173 -8.69 -23.22 -10.29
C GLY A 173 -8.68 -24.74 -10.39
N ASP A 174 -9.42 -25.33 -11.34
CA ASP A 174 -9.50 -26.78 -11.52
C ASP A 174 -8.50 -27.26 -12.59
N VAL A 175 -7.91 -28.43 -12.37
CA VAL A 175 -7.00 -29.05 -13.35
C VAL A 175 -7.78 -29.46 -14.60
N VAL A 176 -7.39 -28.93 -15.76
CA VAL A 176 -8.00 -29.29 -17.06
C VAL A 176 -7.05 -30.06 -17.95
N GLU A 177 -5.75 -29.90 -17.77
CA GLU A 177 -4.70 -30.72 -18.38
C GLU A 177 -3.81 -31.25 -17.26
N ALA A 178 -3.85 -32.56 -17.07
CA ALA A 178 -3.08 -33.24 -16.04
C ALA A 178 -1.57 -33.05 -16.26
N LEU A 179 -0.81 -33.16 -15.17
CA LEU A 179 0.65 -33.07 -15.22
C LEU A 179 1.25 -34.06 -16.22
N VAL A 180 2.01 -33.55 -17.16
CA VAL A 180 2.82 -34.31 -18.09
C VAL A 180 4.28 -33.98 -17.86
N THR A 181 5.13 -34.99 -17.76
CA THR A 181 6.58 -34.85 -17.60
C THR A 181 7.30 -35.48 -18.79
N ARG A 182 8.35 -34.82 -19.28
CA ARG A 182 9.22 -35.31 -20.33
C ARG A 182 10.68 -34.96 -20.05
N LYS A 183 11.62 -35.64 -20.67
CA LYS A 183 13.03 -35.20 -20.68
C LYS A 183 13.16 -33.85 -21.38
N ALA A 184 14.04 -32.99 -20.85
CA ALA A 184 14.40 -31.76 -21.53
C ALA A 184 15.16 -32.08 -22.84
N GLY A 185 14.76 -31.39 -23.92
CA GLY A 185 15.38 -31.51 -25.24
C GLY A 185 16.30 -30.34 -25.55
N GLU A 186 16.88 -30.35 -26.71
CA GLU A 186 17.67 -29.25 -27.28
C GLU A 186 16.73 -28.02 -27.46
N GLY A 187 17.08 -26.90 -26.84
CA GLY A 187 16.24 -25.68 -26.83
C GLY A 187 15.40 -25.49 -25.59
N ASP A 188 15.22 -26.51 -24.75
CA ASP A 188 14.60 -26.32 -23.44
C ASP A 188 15.55 -25.60 -22.47
N ARG A 189 14.95 -24.82 -21.55
CA ARG A 189 15.73 -24.20 -20.47
C ARG A 189 16.26 -25.25 -19.50
N LYS A 190 17.43 -24.99 -18.93
CA LYS A 190 18.06 -25.90 -17.96
C LYS A 190 17.25 -25.98 -16.66
N GLN A 191 16.73 -24.84 -16.22
CA GLN A 191 15.95 -24.70 -15.00
C GLN A 191 15.05 -23.47 -15.09
N GLY A 192 14.08 -23.37 -14.18
CA GLY A 192 13.20 -22.23 -14.03
C GLY A 192 11.72 -22.59 -14.09
N THR A 193 10.90 -21.57 -14.01
CA THR A 193 9.44 -21.70 -14.06
C THR A 193 8.87 -20.73 -15.09
N THR A 194 7.83 -21.16 -15.81
CA THR A 194 6.99 -20.28 -16.62
C THR A 194 5.55 -20.45 -16.15
N VAL A 195 4.89 -19.35 -15.82
CA VAL A 195 3.46 -19.32 -15.52
C VAL A 195 2.79 -18.35 -16.48
N ARG A 196 1.79 -18.84 -17.22
CA ARG A 196 0.98 -18.02 -18.11
C ARG A 196 -0.44 -17.95 -17.61
N VAL A 197 -0.95 -16.73 -17.46
CA VAL A 197 -2.24 -16.44 -16.83
C VAL A 197 -3.14 -15.71 -17.79
N TRP A 198 -4.36 -16.19 -17.95
CA TRP A 198 -5.47 -15.50 -18.61
C TRP A 198 -6.43 -15.04 -17.50
N PRO A 199 -6.36 -13.78 -17.02
CA PRO A 199 -7.27 -13.29 -16.01
C PRO A 199 -8.73 -13.42 -16.45
N ASP A 200 -9.63 -13.82 -15.56
CA ASP A 200 -11.05 -13.89 -15.86
C ASP A 200 -11.71 -12.54 -15.56
N ALA A 201 -12.11 -11.84 -16.62
CA ALA A 201 -12.64 -10.48 -16.56
C ALA A 201 -13.85 -10.31 -15.62
N LYS A 202 -14.59 -11.40 -15.34
CA LYS A 202 -15.77 -11.34 -14.44
C LYS A 202 -15.45 -10.97 -12.99
N TYR A 203 -14.20 -11.11 -12.57
CA TYR A 203 -13.75 -10.81 -11.21
C TYR A 203 -13.19 -9.41 -11.02
N PHE A 204 -13.01 -8.65 -12.10
CA PHE A 204 -12.33 -7.36 -12.09
C PHE A 204 -13.20 -6.26 -12.70
N GLU A 205 -13.14 -5.05 -12.15
CA GLU A 205 -13.82 -3.88 -12.68
C GLU A 205 -13.28 -3.49 -14.06
N SER A 206 -11.97 -3.63 -14.26
CA SER A 206 -11.28 -3.48 -15.54
C SER A 206 -10.45 -4.72 -15.85
N SER A 207 -10.52 -5.21 -17.10
CA SER A 207 -9.66 -6.29 -17.59
C SER A 207 -8.28 -5.79 -18.03
N ALA A 208 -8.08 -4.49 -18.14
CA ALA A 208 -6.83 -3.89 -18.60
C ALA A 208 -5.81 -3.81 -17.46
N LEU A 209 -4.56 -4.15 -17.74
CA LEU A 209 -3.45 -3.94 -16.82
C LEU A 209 -3.04 -2.45 -16.81
N PRO A 210 -2.89 -1.82 -15.63
CA PRO A 210 -2.37 -0.47 -15.52
C PRO A 210 -0.86 -0.46 -15.83
N MET A 211 -0.49 -0.08 -17.06
CA MET A 211 0.88 -0.19 -17.56
C MET A 211 1.91 0.60 -16.74
N ALA A 212 1.54 1.79 -16.26
CA ALA A 212 2.43 2.59 -15.42
C ALA A 212 2.76 1.88 -14.09
N GLU A 213 1.76 1.29 -13.44
CA GLU A 213 1.91 0.56 -12.18
C GLU A 213 2.70 -0.75 -12.40
N LEU A 214 2.42 -1.49 -13.48
CA LEU A 214 3.18 -2.69 -13.85
C LEU A 214 4.65 -2.37 -14.11
N THR A 215 4.92 -1.34 -14.92
CA THR A 215 6.29 -0.90 -15.23
C THR A 215 7.05 -0.49 -13.97
N HIS A 216 6.40 0.27 -13.10
CA HIS A 216 6.97 0.66 -11.80
C HIS A 216 7.28 -0.56 -10.93
N LEU A 217 6.35 -1.52 -10.83
CA LEU A 217 6.52 -2.76 -10.07
C LEU A 217 7.73 -3.57 -10.58
N LEU A 218 7.85 -3.76 -11.88
CA LEU A 218 8.95 -4.51 -12.50
C LEU A 218 10.29 -3.82 -12.31
N ARG A 219 10.34 -2.50 -12.50
CA ARG A 219 11.54 -1.70 -12.27
C ARG A 219 11.97 -1.78 -10.81
N SER A 220 11.05 -1.70 -9.85
CA SER A 220 11.36 -1.80 -8.43
C SER A 220 11.94 -3.17 -8.06
N LYS A 221 11.50 -4.27 -8.67
CA LYS A 221 12.12 -5.60 -8.46
C LYS A 221 13.60 -5.60 -8.87
N ALA A 222 13.93 -5.01 -10.02
CA ALA A 222 15.33 -4.89 -10.45
C ALA A 222 16.17 -4.01 -9.51
N VAL A 223 15.60 -2.90 -9.03
CA VAL A 223 16.26 -1.98 -8.07
C VAL A 223 16.57 -2.68 -6.74
N LEU A 224 15.59 -3.44 -6.22
CA LEU A 224 15.69 -4.12 -4.93
C LEU A 224 16.57 -5.36 -4.95
N MET A 225 16.88 -5.88 -6.13
CA MET A 225 17.73 -7.05 -6.33
C MET A 225 18.88 -6.72 -7.28
N PRO A 226 19.93 -6.01 -6.82
CA PRO A 226 21.07 -5.66 -7.67
C PRO A 226 21.66 -6.89 -8.39
N GLY A 227 21.88 -6.75 -9.70
CA GLY A 227 22.39 -7.83 -10.56
C GLY A 227 21.31 -8.71 -11.21
N VAL A 228 20.05 -8.62 -10.76
CA VAL A 228 18.92 -9.31 -11.39
C VAL A 228 18.41 -8.49 -12.58
N THR A 229 18.20 -9.15 -13.70
CA THR A 229 17.64 -8.54 -14.92
C THR A 229 16.15 -8.80 -14.97
N VAL A 230 15.36 -7.74 -15.09
CA VAL A 230 13.91 -7.82 -15.27
C VAL A 230 13.54 -7.26 -16.65
N THR A 231 12.80 -8.04 -17.43
CA THR A 231 12.41 -7.67 -18.81
C THR A 231 10.90 -7.70 -18.94
N LEU A 232 10.34 -6.67 -19.59
CA LEU A 232 8.95 -6.60 -20.02
C LEU A 232 8.90 -6.58 -21.55
N LEU A 233 8.22 -7.54 -22.14
CA LEU A 233 7.91 -7.59 -23.57
C LEU A 233 6.41 -7.41 -23.78
N ASN A 234 6.02 -6.47 -24.62
CA ASN A 234 4.64 -6.33 -25.10
C ASN A 234 4.53 -6.81 -26.54
N GLU A 235 3.86 -7.94 -26.75
CA GLU A 235 3.73 -8.53 -28.10
C GLU A 235 2.93 -7.66 -29.08
N LYS A 236 1.95 -6.86 -28.58
CA LYS A 236 1.12 -6.00 -29.44
C LYS A 236 1.92 -4.83 -30.01
N THR A 237 2.69 -4.16 -29.15
CA THR A 237 3.49 -3.00 -29.56
C THR A 237 4.89 -3.37 -30.00
N LYS A 238 5.33 -4.60 -29.69
CA LYS A 238 6.69 -5.12 -29.89
C LYS A 238 7.76 -4.38 -29.09
N ASP A 239 7.33 -3.62 -28.08
CA ASP A 239 8.22 -2.90 -27.19
C ASP A 239 8.82 -3.85 -26.16
N THR A 240 10.11 -3.68 -25.92
CA THR A 240 10.85 -4.39 -24.88
C THR A 240 11.52 -3.38 -23.96
N GLN A 241 11.28 -3.51 -22.65
CA GLN A 241 11.96 -2.75 -21.63
C GLN A 241 12.76 -3.70 -20.74
N THR A 242 13.98 -3.32 -20.39
CA THR A 242 14.85 -4.13 -19.54
C THR A 242 15.48 -3.26 -18.46
N TRP A 243 15.46 -3.74 -17.24
CA TRP A 243 16.04 -3.08 -16.09
C TRP A 243 17.06 -3.99 -15.41
N GLN A 244 18.21 -3.42 -15.08
CA GLN A 244 19.25 -4.04 -14.28
C GLN A 244 20.02 -2.93 -13.57
N TYR A 245 20.21 -3.04 -12.27
CA TYR A 245 20.89 -2.06 -11.44
C TYR A 245 22.09 -2.69 -10.74
N LYS A 246 23.18 -1.93 -10.64
CA LYS A 246 24.38 -2.33 -9.86
C LYS A 246 24.35 -1.74 -8.46
N ALA A 247 24.00 -0.47 -8.33
CA ALA A 247 23.97 0.29 -7.07
C ALA A 247 22.54 0.51 -6.54
N GLY A 248 21.53 -0.14 -7.12
CA GLY A 248 20.18 -0.27 -6.62
C GLY A 248 19.49 1.02 -6.20
N LEU A 249 19.27 1.18 -4.90
CA LEU A 249 18.41 2.22 -4.33
C LEU A 249 18.87 3.64 -4.63
N ARG A 250 20.18 3.91 -4.57
CA ARG A 250 20.74 5.23 -4.82
C ARG A 250 20.47 5.71 -6.24
N ASP A 251 20.82 4.89 -7.22
CA ASP A 251 20.69 5.27 -8.64
C ASP A 251 19.22 5.44 -9.01
N TYR A 252 18.36 4.61 -8.46
CA TYR A 252 16.91 4.73 -8.64
C TYR A 252 16.38 6.02 -8.03
N LEU A 253 16.73 6.34 -6.77
CA LEU A 253 16.28 7.56 -6.13
C LEU A 253 16.75 8.79 -6.89
N MET A 254 18.02 8.85 -7.31
CA MET A 254 18.54 9.95 -8.11
C MET A 254 17.79 10.16 -9.43
N GLN A 255 17.35 9.10 -10.07
CA GLN A 255 16.57 9.17 -11.33
C GLN A 255 15.12 9.60 -11.13
N THR A 256 14.58 9.45 -9.93
CA THR A 256 13.18 9.76 -9.61
C THR A 256 12.97 11.10 -8.92
N LEU A 257 14.03 11.71 -8.39
CA LEU A 257 13.95 13.02 -7.74
C LEU A 257 13.53 14.09 -8.75
N THR A 258 12.67 15.01 -8.28
CA THR A 258 12.23 16.19 -9.04
C THR A 258 12.96 17.47 -8.64
N GLY A 259 13.65 17.48 -7.50
CA GLY A 259 14.49 18.58 -7.02
C GLY A 259 15.92 18.13 -6.78
N ASP A 260 16.84 19.08 -6.74
CA ASP A 260 18.25 18.80 -6.46
C ASP A 260 18.47 18.54 -4.97
N PRO A 261 19.23 17.50 -4.60
CA PRO A 261 19.63 17.27 -3.22
C PRO A 261 20.50 18.39 -2.67
N VAL A 262 20.19 18.90 -1.48
CA VAL A 262 20.99 19.95 -0.79
C VAL A 262 22.31 19.43 -0.25
N ILE A 263 22.40 18.13 -0.03
CA ILE A 263 23.59 17.38 0.39
C ILE A 263 23.65 16.07 -0.39
N PRO A 264 24.81 15.39 -0.46
CA PRO A 264 24.87 14.05 -1.03
C PRO A 264 23.86 13.09 -0.40
N LEU A 265 23.44 12.08 -1.15
CA LEU A 265 22.49 11.10 -0.63
C LEU A 265 23.08 10.35 0.56
N PHE A 266 22.28 10.21 1.60
CA PHE A 266 22.55 9.30 2.70
C PHE A 266 22.08 7.90 2.31
N GLU A 267 23.01 7.00 2.11
CA GLU A 267 22.74 5.61 1.79
C GLU A 267 23.39 4.67 2.80
N GLY A 268 22.79 3.51 2.99
CA GLY A 268 23.35 2.50 3.87
C GLY A 268 22.52 1.24 3.90
N GLU A 269 23.03 0.29 4.61
CA GLU A 269 22.36 -0.96 4.93
C GLU A 269 22.81 -1.45 6.30
N GLY A 270 21.96 -2.22 6.95
CA GLY A 270 22.29 -2.89 8.19
C GLY A 270 21.41 -4.10 8.37
N PHE A 271 22.03 -5.23 8.70
CA PHE A 271 21.35 -6.50 8.93
C PHE A 271 21.87 -7.15 10.20
N ALA A 272 20.96 -7.76 10.97
CA ALA A 272 21.32 -8.51 12.16
C ALA A 272 22.19 -9.72 11.80
N ASP A 273 23.23 -9.95 12.58
CA ASP A 273 24.04 -11.15 12.52
C ASP A 273 23.48 -12.25 13.46
N GLY A 274 24.09 -13.45 13.43
CA GLY A 274 23.66 -14.58 14.26
C GLY A 274 23.85 -14.38 15.77
N ASN A 275 24.53 -13.30 16.20
CA ASN A 275 24.75 -12.95 17.61
C ASN A 275 23.82 -11.84 18.10
N ASN A 276 22.90 -11.36 17.27
CA ASN A 276 21.94 -10.33 17.65
C ASN A 276 20.86 -10.92 18.56
N ASP A 277 20.73 -10.38 19.78
CA ASP A 277 19.76 -10.87 20.76
C ASP A 277 18.31 -10.42 20.49
N SER A 278 18.13 -9.42 19.63
CA SER A 278 16.84 -8.76 19.41
C SER A 278 16.19 -9.15 18.09
N PHE A 279 16.97 -9.47 17.06
CA PHE A 279 16.49 -9.73 15.71
C PHE A 279 17.11 -10.99 15.14
N ALA A 280 16.39 -11.66 14.26
CA ALA A 280 16.87 -12.84 13.57
C ALA A 280 17.97 -12.48 12.57
N GLU A 281 18.90 -13.42 12.32
CA GLU A 281 19.96 -13.25 11.34
C GLU A 281 19.40 -12.86 9.96
N GLY A 282 19.92 -11.78 9.39
CA GLY A 282 19.52 -11.24 8.10
C GLY A 282 18.32 -10.27 8.15
N GLU A 283 17.64 -10.09 9.29
CA GLU A 283 16.67 -9.01 9.45
C GLU A 283 17.37 -7.65 9.46
N GLY A 284 16.76 -6.66 8.82
CA GLY A 284 17.34 -5.32 8.73
C GLY A 284 16.78 -4.51 7.59
N ALA A 285 17.54 -3.59 7.07
CA ALA A 285 17.12 -2.73 5.97
C ALA A 285 18.29 -2.19 5.15
N SER A 286 17.98 -1.82 3.91
CA SER A 286 18.80 -0.98 3.04
C SER A 286 18.01 0.29 2.72
N TRP A 287 18.69 1.42 2.58
CA TRP A 287 18.03 2.70 2.32
C TRP A 287 18.89 3.63 1.47
N ALA A 288 18.21 4.52 0.77
CA ALA A 288 18.77 5.73 0.20
C ALA A 288 17.83 6.90 0.55
N VAL A 289 18.39 7.99 1.05
CA VAL A 289 17.66 9.17 1.49
C VAL A 289 18.27 10.40 0.87
N ALA A 290 17.44 11.28 0.30
CA ALA A 290 17.81 12.58 -0.22
C ALA A 290 17.00 13.67 0.48
N PHE A 291 17.61 14.83 0.70
CA PHE A 291 16.94 16.02 1.22
C PHE A 291 16.94 17.10 0.16
N THR A 292 15.77 17.63 -0.17
CA THR A 292 15.58 18.64 -1.21
C THR A 292 14.84 19.86 -0.64
N GLU A 293 15.17 21.07 -1.11
CA GLU A 293 14.42 22.27 -0.70
C GLU A 293 13.11 22.43 -1.46
N ASP A 294 13.07 21.98 -2.69
CA ASP A 294 11.94 22.07 -3.62
C ASP A 294 11.57 20.69 -4.20
N GLY A 295 10.57 20.66 -5.07
CA GLY A 295 10.05 19.46 -5.66
C GLY A 295 9.12 18.66 -4.73
N GLN A 296 8.51 17.62 -5.28
CA GLN A 296 7.67 16.69 -4.52
C GLN A 296 8.55 15.57 -3.96
N PRO A 297 8.47 15.29 -2.64
CA PRO A 297 9.20 14.17 -2.07
C PRO A 297 8.77 12.82 -2.68
N VAL A 298 9.76 12.00 -3.02
CA VAL A 298 9.58 10.62 -3.45
C VAL A 298 9.73 9.74 -2.22
N ARG A 299 8.74 8.90 -1.93
CA ARG A 299 8.75 8.02 -0.76
C ARG A 299 8.25 6.66 -1.16
N GLU A 300 9.15 5.72 -1.21
CA GLU A 300 8.87 4.33 -1.55
C GLU A 300 9.44 3.41 -0.48
N SER A 301 8.63 2.48 -0.02
CA SER A 301 9.06 1.47 0.93
C SER A 301 8.61 0.08 0.54
N TYR A 302 9.41 -0.89 0.94
CA TYR A 302 9.26 -2.30 0.59
C TYR A 302 9.58 -3.16 1.81
N VAL A 303 8.88 -4.27 1.93
CA VAL A 303 9.17 -5.32 2.91
C VAL A 303 9.25 -6.65 2.17
N ASN A 304 10.39 -7.34 2.26
CA ASN A 304 10.61 -8.60 1.58
C ASN A 304 10.24 -8.51 0.08
N LEU A 305 10.68 -7.45 -0.60
CA LEU A 305 10.40 -7.09 -2.00
C LEU A 305 8.95 -6.72 -2.31
N ILE A 306 8.06 -6.67 -1.32
CA ILE A 306 6.66 -6.27 -1.49
C ILE A 306 6.55 -4.76 -1.33
N PRO A 307 5.94 -4.03 -2.27
CA PRO A 307 5.70 -2.61 -2.12
C PRO A 307 4.66 -2.35 -1.01
N THR A 308 5.02 -1.45 -0.09
CA THR A 308 4.14 -1.00 1.00
C THR A 308 3.66 0.42 0.72
N SER A 309 2.67 0.54 -0.16
CA SER A 309 2.17 1.83 -0.66
C SER A 309 1.58 2.72 0.45
N ALA A 310 1.06 2.11 1.51
CA ALA A 310 0.56 2.80 2.70
C ALA A 310 1.62 2.88 3.85
N GLY A 311 2.89 2.57 3.55
CA GLY A 311 3.99 2.62 4.51
C GLY A 311 3.88 1.59 5.62
N GLY A 312 4.20 1.97 6.83
CA GLY A 312 4.09 1.11 8.01
C GLY A 312 5.15 1.36 9.06
N THR A 313 5.35 0.36 9.90
CA THR A 313 6.26 0.46 11.04
C THR A 313 7.74 0.58 10.65
N HIS A 314 8.14 0.02 9.50
CA HIS A 314 9.50 0.19 8.95
C HIS A 314 9.76 1.64 8.52
N ASP A 315 8.79 2.32 7.90
CA ASP A 315 8.87 3.76 7.59
C ASP A 315 9.00 4.59 8.86
N SER A 316 8.23 4.23 9.89
CA SER A 316 8.32 4.89 11.18
C SER A 316 9.70 4.72 11.81
N GLY A 317 10.33 3.56 11.62
CA GLY A 317 11.70 3.30 12.06
C GLY A 317 12.75 4.14 11.32
N LEU A 318 12.62 4.30 10.00
CA LEU A 318 13.48 5.21 9.23
C LEU A 318 13.34 6.65 9.72
N ARG A 319 12.11 7.10 9.90
CA ARG A 319 11.78 8.45 10.39
C ARG A 319 12.37 8.72 11.77
N ASP A 320 12.20 7.77 12.69
CA ASP A 320 12.74 7.85 14.05
C ASP A 320 14.28 7.90 14.04
N GLY A 321 14.92 7.03 13.28
CA GLY A 321 16.38 6.99 13.16
C GLY A 321 16.96 8.28 12.59
N LEU A 322 16.39 8.80 11.51
CA LEU A 322 16.81 10.06 10.89
C LEU A 322 16.59 11.25 11.81
N PHE A 323 15.42 11.36 12.42
CA PHE A 323 15.11 12.47 13.33
C PHE A 323 16.03 12.48 14.55
N THR A 324 16.21 11.33 15.18
CA THR A 324 17.05 11.24 16.38
C THR A 324 18.50 11.59 16.08
N ALA A 325 19.05 11.11 14.97
CA ALA A 325 20.41 11.42 14.56
C ALA A 325 20.61 12.91 14.24
N VAL A 326 19.70 13.52 13.46
CA VAL A 326 19.76 14.95 13.12
C VAL A 326 19.58 15.81 14.37
N LYS A 327 18.65 15.46 15.25
CA LYS A 327 18.45 16.18 16.51
C LYS A 327 19.70 16.12 17.39
N SER A 328 20.31 14.95 17.55
CA SER A 328 21.56 14.78 18.31
C SER A 328 22.69 15.63 17.72
N PHE A 329 22.82 15.68 16.41
CA PHE A 329 23.82 16.53 15.73
C PHE A 329 23.58 18.02 15.99
N ILE A 330 22.34 18.48 15.89
CA ILE A 330 21.96 19.89 16.14
C ILE A 330 22.25 20.28 17.58
N GLU A 331 21.95 19.42 18.54
CA GLU A 331 22.20 19.63 19.96
C GLU A 331 23.72 19.64 20.26
N LEU A 332 24.47 18.67 19.72
CA LEU A 332 25.92 18.58 19.90
C LEU A 332 26.65 19.84 19.40
N HIS A 333 26.23 20.36 18.27
CA HIS A 333 26.83 21.54 17.67
C HIS A 333 26.18 22.88 18.09
N SER A 334 25.23 22.83 19.05
CA SER A 334 24.53 24.01 19.57
C SER A 334 23.89 24.88 18.49
N LEU A 335 23.31 24.28 17.47
CA LEU A 335 22.77 24.98 16.29
C LEU A 335 21.32 25.44 16.46
N LEU A 336 20.62 24.97 17.50
CA LEU A 336 19.20 25.25 17.70
C LEU A 336 18.97 26.67 18.24
N PRO A 337 18.24 27.55 17.52
CA PRO A 337 17.90 28.87 18.03
C PRO A 337 16.98 28.81 19.25
N LYS A 338 17.07 29.81 20.15
CA LYS A 338 16.18 29.91 21.31
C LYS A 338 14.72 29.91 20.88
N GLY A 339 13.91 29.09 21.59
CA GLY A 339 12.47 29.00 21.37
C GLY A 339 12.05 28.13 20.18
N VAL A 340 12.99 27.60 19.41
CA VAL A 340 12.68 26.63 18.34
C VAL A 340 12.64 25.23 18.91
N LYS A 341 11.54 24.50 18.65
CA LYS A 341 11.36 23.11 19.00
C LYS A 341 11.28 22.26 17.73
N LEU A 342 12.23 21.36 17.57
CA LEU A 342 12.25 20.41 16.45
C LEU A 342 11.21 19.30 16.68
N MET A 343 10.56 18.90 15.58
CA MET A 343 9.68 17.75 15.50
C MET A 343 10.12 16.82 14.35
N PRO A 344 9.75 15.54 14.36
CA PRO A 344 10.11 14.62 13.29
C PRO A 344 9.75 15.12 11.89
N GLU A 345 8.62 15.81 11.74
CA GLU A 345 8.16 16.40 10.49
C GLU A 345 9.13 17.42 9.91
N ASP A 346 9.81 18.17 10.75
CA ASP A 346 10.73 19.23 10.30
C ASP A 346 11.94 18.66 9.55
N VAL A 347 12.38 17.47 9.93
CA VAL A 347 13.43 16.72 9.23
C VAL A 347 12.85 15.95 8.04
N PHE A 348 11.70 15.27 8.25
CA PHE A 348 11.18 14.30 7.30
C PHE A 348 10.37 14.93 6.16
N ALA A 349 9.81 16.14 6.35
CA ALA A 349 8.99 16.81 5.35
C ALA A 349 9.68 16.97 3.98
N ARG A 350 10.99 17.16 3.97
CA ARG A 350 11.82 17.35 2.76
C ARG A 350 12.68 16.13 2.43
N ALA A 351 12.47 15.01 3.12
CA ALA A 351 13.15 13.77 2.85
C ALA A 351 12.44 12.96 1.74
N SER A 352 13.19 12.62 0.72
CA SER A 352 12.85 11.60 -0.27
C SER A 352 13.62 10.33 0.06
N PHE A 353 12.99 9.18 -0.06
CA PHE A 353 13.67 7.92 0.27
C PHE A 353 13.15 6.74 -0.52
N VAL A 354 14.00 5.73 -0.62
CA VAL A 354 13.64 4.35 -0.95
C VAL A 354 14.16 3.47 0.18
N LEU A 355 13.26 2.71 0.80
CA LEU A 355 13.54 1.83 1.93
C LEU A 355 13.18 0.39 1.57
N SER A 356 14.10 -0.53 1.76
CA SER A 356 13.87 -1.97 1.59
C SER A 356 14.17 -2.69 2.90
N ALA A 357 13.14 -3.12 3.62
CA ALA A 357 13.28 -3.88 4.86
C ALA A 357 13.19 -5.38 4.60
N LYS A 358 13.95 -6.15 5.39
CA LYS A 358 13.86 -7.61 5.49
C LYS A 358 13.37 -7.98 6.88
N VAL A 359 12.19 -8.57 6.95
CA VAL A 359 11.54 -8.99 8.20
C VAL A 359 11.20 -10.46 8.10
N LEU A 360 11.58 -11.25 9.10
CA LEU A 360 11.44 -12.71 9.05
C LEU A 360 9.97 -13.15 9.03
N ASP A 361 9.15 -12.55 9.86
CA ASP A 361 7.71 -12.83 9.97
C ASP A 361 6.90 -11.53 9.96
N PRO A 362 6.80 -10.86 8.80
CA PRO A 362 6.12 -9.58 8.71
C PRO A 362 4.61 -9.72 8.88
N GLN A 363 4.04 -8.88 9.73
CA GLN A 363 2.60 -8.76 9.91
C GLN A 363 2.09 -7.58 9.10
N PHE A 364 1.26 -7.84 8.10
CA PHE A 364 0.67 -6.81 7.25
C PHE A 364 -0.78 -6.53 7.61
N GLN A 365 -1.24 -5.35 7.27
CA GLN A 365 -2.65 -5.02 7.27
C GLN A 365 -3.31 -5.61 6.03
N GLY A 366 -4.05 -6.70 6.20
CA GLY A 366 -4.77 -7.37 5.11
C GLY A 366 -3.89 -8.17 4.14
N GLN A 367 -4.54 -8.88 3.23
CA GLN A 367 -3.88 -9.76 2.25
C GLN A 367 -3.12 -8.99 1.15
N ILE A 368 -3.53 -7.77 0.84
CA ILE A 368 -2.89 -6.93 -0.19
C ILE A 368 -1.50 -6.42 0.24
N LYS A 369 -1.22 -6.49 1.56
CA LYS A 369 0.11 -6.21 2.14
C LYS A 369 0.60 -4.76 1.95
N GLU A 370 -0.30 -3.79 1.80
CA GLU A 370 0.06 -2.39 1.56
C GLU A 370 0.71 -1.69 2.75
N ARG A 371 0.52 -2.21 3.96
CA ARG A 371 1.03 -1.60 5.19
C ARG A 371 1.61 -2.64 6.14
N LEU A 372 2.82 -2.39 6.61
CA LEU A 372 3.45 -3.22 7.65
C LEU A 372 2.98 -2.78 9.05
N ASN A 373 2.56 -3.75 9.86
CA ASN A 373 2.12 -3.54 11.25
C ASN A 373 3.04 -4.18 12.31
N SER A 374 4.10 -4.89 11.90
CA SER A 374 5.05 -5.50 12.82
C SER A 374 5.65 -4.45 13.76
N ARG A 375 5.38 -4.52 15.06
CA ARG A 375 5.81 -3.52 16.05
C ARG A 375 7.33 -3.39 16.12
N ASP A 376 8.02 -4.52 16.07
CA ASP A 376 9.48 -4.55 16.18
C ASP A 376 10.21 -3.94 14.97
N ALA A 377 9.53 -3.78 13.83
CA ALA A 377 10.13 -3.19 12.65
C ALA A 377 10.53 -1.71 12.84
N VAL A 378 9.86 -0.96 13.74
CA VAL A 378 10.28 0.40 14.12
C VAL A 378 11.70 0.35 14.69
N ARG A 379 11.89 -0.52 15.70
CA ARG A 379 13.19 -0.67 16.37
C ARG A 379 14.23 -1.31 15.45
N LEU A 380 13.83 -2.27 14.65
CA LEU A 380 14.71 -2.93 13.68
C LEU A 380 15.37 -1.89 12.75
N VAL A 381 14.57 -1.09 12.07
CA VAL A 381 15.09 -0.11 11.11
C VAL A 381 15.82 1.03 11.82
N SER A 382 15.26 1.59 12.90
CA SER A 382 15.90 2.72 13.59
C SER A 382 17.24 2.33 14.22
N SER A 383 17.41 1.09 14.69
CA SER A 383 18.66 0.60 15.28
C SER A 383 19.84 0.55 14.31
N PHE A 384 19.58 0.42 13.00
CA PHE A 384 20.60 0.47 11.97
C PHE A 384 20.76 1.87 11.35
N VAL A 385 19.64 2.57 11.10
CA VAL A 385 19.65 3.89 10.47
C VAL A 385 20.29 4.95 11.37
N ARG A 386 19.90 4.99 12.66
CA ARG A 386 20.35 6.01 13.59
C ARG A 386 21.87 6.06 13.73
N PRO A 387 22.59 4.98 14.12
CA PRO A 387 24.04 5.04 14.31
C PRO A 387 24.77 5.33 13.00
N THR A 388 24.30 4.81 11.87
CA THR A 388 24.86 5.07 10.55
C THR A 388 24.73 6.55 10.17
N MET A 389 23.58 7.17 10.43
CA MET A 389 23.36 8.59 10.18
C MET A 389 24.16 9.48 11.13
N GLU A 390 24.24 9.13 12.41
CA GLU A 390 25.06 9.85 13.40
C GLU A 390 26.54 9.87 12.98
N LEU A 391 27.08 8.72 12.58
CA LEU A 391 28.45 8.61 12.09
C LEU A 391 28.66 9.45 10.82
N TRP A 392 27.78 9.32 9.85
CA TRP A 392 27.87 10.04 8.58
C TRP A 392 27.82 11.56 8.75
N LEU A 393 26.96 12.08 9.64
CA LEU A 393 26.87 13.50 9.95
C LEU A 393 28.13 14.01 10.67
N ASN A 394 28.73 13.21 11.55
CA ASN A 394 29.96 13.58 12.26
C ASN A 394 31.20 13.51 11.37
N GLU A 395 31.22 12.61 10.39
CA GLU A 395 32.29 12.56 9.38
C GLU A 395 32.17 13.72 8.37
N HIS A 396 30.95 14.22 8.16
CA HIS A 396 30.64 15.27 7.17
C HIS A 396 29.89 16.44 7.82
N VAL A 397 30.55 17.14 8.73
CA VAL A 397 29.95 18.22 9.54
C VAL A 397 29.24 19.30 8.68
N GLU A 398 29.78 19.60 7.50
CA GLU A 398 29.14 20.59 6.60
C GLU A 398 27.79 20.10 6.03
N TYR A 399 27.64 18.79 5.80
CA TYR A 399 26.35 18.20 5.42
C TYR A 399 25.35 18.28 6.58
N GLY A 400 25.82 17.98 7.79
CA GLY A 400 25.03 18.08 9.02
C GLY A 400 24.52 19.51 9.26
N LYS A 401 25.37 20.52 9.05
CA LYS A 401 24.98 21.94 9.17
C LYS A 401 23.91 22.33 8.16
N LYS A 402 24.06 21.97 6.88
CA LYS A 402 23.06 22.24 5.84
C LYS A 402 21.72 21.57 6.15
N LEU A 403 21.75 20.32 6.62
CA LEU A 403 20.55 19.59 7.02
C LEU A 403 19.90 20.22 8.26
N ALA A 404 20.71 20.68 9.23
CA ALA A 404 20.23 21.43 10.39
C ALA A 404 19.53 22.73 9.98
N GLU A 405 20.09 23.51 9.06
CA GLU A 405 19.46 24.72 8.52
C GLU A 405 18.10 24.41 7.90
N LEU A 406 18.02 23.36 7.09
CA LEU A 406 16.77 22.92 6.46
C LEU A 406 15.69 22.56 7.52
N ALA A 407 16.06 21.78 8.52
CA ALA A 407 15.16 21.35 9.59
C ALA A 407 14.71 22.53 10.48
N ILE A 408 15.64 23.41 10.86
CA ILE A 408 15.36 24.60 11.68
C ILE A 408 14.43 25.56 10.92
N LYS A 409 14.67 25.78 9.64
CA LYS A 409 13.80 26.60 8.76
C LYS A 409 12.39 26.04 8.70
N ALA A 410 12.24 24.72 8.57
CA ALA A 410 10.95 24.04 8.60
C ALA A 410 10.24 24.22 9.95
N ALA A 411 10.95 24.03 11.08
CA ALA A 411 10.42 24.21 12.43
C ALA A 411 9.96 25.66 12.66
N GLN A 412 10.75 26.64 12.27
CA GLN A 412 10.39 28.05 12.37
C GLN A 412 9.17 28.41 11.53
N HIS A 413 9.09 27.88 10.31
CA HIS A 413 7.92 28.08 9.45
C HIS A 413 6.65 27.48 10.07
N ARG A 414 6.72 26.25 10.58
CA ARG A 414 5.62 25.59 11.29
C ARG A 414 5.16 26.39 12.51
N GLN A 415 6.11 26.87 13.35
CA GLN A 415 5.78 27.66 14.54
C GLN A 415 5.14 29.01 14.17
N LYS A 416 5.65 29.69 13.13
CA LYS A 416 5.05 30.96 12.66
C LYS A 416 3.64 30.74 12.09
N ALA A 417 3.40 29.64 11.38
CA ALA A 417 2.07 29.27 10.92
C ALA A 417 1.11 29.02 12.08
N GLY A 418 1.56 28.28 13.13
CA GLY A 418 0.81 28.09 14.37
C GLY A 418 0.46 29.39 15.10
N GLN A 419 1.42 30.29 15.21
CA GLN A 419 1.20 31.62 15.86
C GLN A 419 0.22 32.50 15.07
N LYS A 420 0.23 32.44 13.72
CA LYS A 420 -0.76 33.15 12.89
C LYS A 420 -2.18 32.63 13.14
N VAL A 421 -2.34 31.34 13.35
CA VAL A 421 -3.63 30.70 13.69
C VAL A 421 -4.08 31.15 15.08
N GLU A 422 -3.20 31.17 16.08
CA GLU A 422 -3.53 31.64 17.44
C GLU A 422 -3.85 33.15 17.49
N LYS A 423 -3.12 33.98 16.76
CA LYS A 423 -3.42 35.41 16.67
C LYS A 423 -4.76 35.71 15.99
N ARG A 424 -5.21 34.85 15.04
CA ARG A 424 -6.55 34.98 14.45
C ARG A 424 -7.68 34.57 15.41
N LYS A 425 -7.42 33.65 16.35
CA LYS A 425 -8.39 33.29 17.40
C LYS A 425 -8.76 34.45 18.34
N SER A 426 -7.91 35.47 18.49
CA SER A 426 -8.19 36.62 19.33
C SER A 426 -9.08 37.69 18.68
N SER A 427 -9.44 37.57 17.42
CA SER A 427 -10.23 38.57 16.68
C SER A 427 -11.73 38.26 16.54
N GLY A 428 -12.26 37.27 17.26
CA GLY A 428 -13.71 36.98 17.33
C GLY A 428 -14.33 36.43 16.02
N VAL A 429 -13.54 36.22 14.98
CA VAL A 429 -13.98 35.57 13.74
C VAL A 429 -13.65 34.09 13.83
N ALA A 430 -14.64 33.24 13.66
CA ALA A 430 -14.45 31.80 13.62
C ALA A 430 -13.41 31.42 12.56
N VAL A 431 -12.36 30.70 12.98
CA VAL A 431 -11.32 30.25 12.05
C VAL A 431 -11.82 29.01 11.32
N LEU A 432 -11.81 29.05 10.00
CA LEU A 432 -12.20 27.90 9.18
C LEU A 432 -11.44 26.62 9.60
N PRO A 433 -12.11 25.45 9.66
CA PRO A 433 -11.47 24.20 10.03
C PRO A 433 -10.26 23.90 9.15
N GLY A 434 -9.15 23.49 9.74
CA GLY A 434 -7.92 23.22 9.00
C GLY A 434 -8.01 22.09 7.97
N LYS A 435 -9.02 21.22 8.09
CA LYS A 435 -9.33 20.16 7.13
C LYS A 435 -10.28 20.60 6.00
N LEU A 436 -10.92 21.80 6.11
CA LEU A 436 -11.76 22.36 5.05
C LEU A 436 -10.87 22.74 3.87
N THR A 437 -11.22 22.27 2.68
CA THR A 437 -10.70 22.79 1.42
C THR A 437 -11.72 23.78 0.87
N ASP A 438 -11.48 25.06 1.12
CA ASP A 438 -12.40 26.15 0.80
C ASP A 438 -12.49 26.41 -0.72
N CYS A 439 -13.56 27.07 -1.16
CA CYS A 439 -13.76 27.58 -2.52
C CYS A 439 -13.17 29.01 -2.65
N GLU A 440 -12.96 29.44 -3.89
CA GLU A 440 -12.33 30.74 -4.20
C GLU A 440 -13.34 31.89 -4.19
N SER A 441 -14.60 31.63 -4.53
CA SER A 441 -15.68 32.61 -4.58
C SER A 441 -16.12 33.06 -3.18
N LYS A 442 -16.44 34.35 -3.07
CA LYS A 442 -17.04 34.95 -1.86
C LYS A 442 -18.56 35.08 -1.96
N ASP A 443 -19.15 34.64 -3.06
CA ASP A 443 -20.60 34.68 -3.28
C ASP A 443 -21.26 33.50 -2.59
N THR A 444 -21.70 33.72 -1.36
CA THR A 444 -22.35 32.69 -0.52
C THR A 444 -23.67 32.17 -1.08
N ALA A 445 -24.29 32.87 -2.02
CA ALA A 445 -25.53 32.42 -2.66
C ALA A 445 -25.30 31.27 -3.65
N HIS A 446 -24.08 31.11 -4.14
CA HIS A 446 -23.71 30.07 -5.11
C HIS A 446 -22.68 29.07 -4.57
N ASN A 447 -22.14 29.29 -3.36
CA ASN A 447 -21.15 28.40 -2.78
C ASN A 447 -21.80 27.16 -2.16
N GLU A 448 -21.15 26.01 -2.33
CA GLU A 448 -21.60 24.71 -1.84
C GLU A 448 -20.53 24.08 -0.94
N VAL A 449 -20.93 23.44 0.16
CA VAL A 449 -20.06 22.63 1.01
C VAL A 449 -20.44 21.17 0.89
N PHE A 450 -19.49 20.34 0.46
CA PHE A 450 -19.62 18.89 0.38
C PHE A 450 -19.00 18.23 1.60
N LEU A 451 -19.83 17.55 2.38
CA LEU A 451 -19.39 16.71 3.48
C LEU A 451 -19.05 15.31 2.93
N VAL A 452 -17.84 14.86 3.13
CA VAL A 452 -17.38 13.56 2.60
C VAL A 452 -16.83 12.69 3.73
N GLU A 453 -17.02 11.38 3.63
CA GLU A 453 -16.55 10.43 4.65
C GLU A 453 -15.06 10.15 4.46
N GLY A 454 -14.25 10.59 5.43
CA GLY A 454 -12.84 10.31 5.52
C GLY A 454 -11.93 11.08 4.56
N ASP A 455 -10.63 11.02 4.85
CA ASP A 455 -9.62 11.75 4.09
C ASP A 455 -9.43 11.19 2.65
N SER A 456 -9.71 9.91 2.42
CA SER A 456 -9.61 9.29 1.09
C SER A 456 -10.66 9.83 0.12
N ALA A 457 -11.94 9.85 0.53
CA ALA A 457 -13.01 10.46 -0.25
C ALA A 457 -12.80 11.96 -0.41
N GLY A 458 -12.29 12.63 0.64
CA GLY A 458 -11.89 14.03 0.60
C GLY A 458 -10.83 14.32 -0.46
N GLY A 459 -9.84 13.45 -0.62
CA GLY A 459 -8.81 13.56 -1.66
C GLY A 459 -9.37 13.52 -3.08
N SER A 460 -10.24 12.54 -3.36
CA SER A 460 -10.90 12.40 -4.67
C SER A 460 -11.87 13.56 -4.96
N ALA A 461 -12.64 13.97 -3.97
CA ALA A 461 -13.58 15.10 -4.09
C ALA A 461 -12.85 16.43 -4.37
N LYS A 462 -11.68 16.65 -3.73
CA LYS A 462 -10.83 17.83 -3.99
C LYS A 462 -10.37 17.93 -5.44
N MET A 463 -10.08 16.80 -6.08
CA MET A 463 -9.62 16.78 -7.48
C MET A 463 -10.75 16.98 -8.48
N GLY A 464 -11.97 16.51 -8.15
CA GLY A 464 -13.12 16.56 -9.04
C GLY A 464 -14.03 17.79 -8.87
N ARG A 465 -13.83 18.62 -7.82
CA ARG A 465 -14.69 19.75 -7.51
C ARG A 465 -14.51 20.93 -8.47
N ASP A 466 -15.52 21.77 -8.57
CA ASP A 466 -15.36 23.13 -9.05
C ASP A 466 -14.74 23.98 -7.93
N LYS A 467 -13.50 24.42 -8.14
CA LYS A 467 -12.73 25.20 -7.17
C LYS A 467 -13.34 26.57 -6.91
N GLU A 468 -14.08 27.11 -7.86
CA GLU A 468 -14.65 28.44 -7.75
C GLU A 468 -15.75 28.49 -6.68
N CYS A 469 -16.68 27.53 -6.66
CA CYS A 469 -17.85 27.56 -5.79
C CYS A 469 -18.01 26.37 -4.84
N GLN A 470 -17.21 25.32 -4.96
CA GLN A 470 -17.36 24.09 -4.17
C GLN A 470 -16.25 23.91 -3.14
N ALA A 471 -16.61 23.82 -1.87
CA ALA A 471 -15.75 23.51 -0.74
C ALA A 471 -15.93 22.05 -0.30
N ILE A 472 -14.87 21.40 0.17
CA ILE A 472 -14.87 20.01 0.64
C ILE A 472 -14.47 19.97 2.11
N LEU A 473 -15.30 19.34 2.94
CA LEU A 473 -15.05 19.08 4.35
C LEU A 473 -15.07 17.57 4.64
N PRO A 474 -13.90 16.94 4.82
CA PRO A 474 -13.82 15.54 5.24
C PRO A 474 -14.25 15.37 6.70
N LEU A 475 -15.13 14.42 6.96
CA LEU A 475 -15.54 14.03 8.31
C LEU A 475 -14.75 12.80 8.76
N ARG A 476 -14.22 12.83 9.97
CA ARG A 476 -13.44 11.73 10.53
C ARG A 476 -14.27 10.92 11.52
N GLY A 477 -14.55 9.66 11.15
CA GLY A 477 -15.31 8.75 11.97
C GLY A 477 -16.82 8.97 11.91
N LYS A 478 -17.54 8.36 12.84
CA LYS A 478 -19.00 8.49 12.94
C LYS A 478 -19.35 9.83 13.55
N VAL A 479 -20.21 10.58 12.88
CA VAL A 479 -20.75 11.83 13.41
C VAL A 479 -21.65 11.51 14.61
N LEU A 480 -21.54 12.35 15.65
CA LEU A 480 -22.33 12.20 16.87
C LEU A 480 -23.84 12.27 16.57
N ASN A 481 -24.62 11.35 17.16
CA ASN A 481 -26.09 11.44 17.09
C ASN A 481 -26.56 12.63 17.93
N THR A 482 -26.97 13.70 17.25
CA THR A 482 -27.32 14.98 17.87
C THR A 482 -28.65 14.96 18.63
N TRP A 483 -29.50 13.92 18.43
CA TRP A 483 -30.76 13.76 19.14
C TRP A 483 -30.64 13.30 20.61
N GLU A 484 -29.53 12.64 20.93
CA GLU A 484 -29.37 11.94 22.22
C GLU A 484 -28.34 12.59 23.15
N VAL A 485 -27.84 13.79 22.81
CA VAL A 485 -26.76 14.44 23.59
C VAL A 485 -27.11 15.86 24.01
N ASP A 486 -26.61 16.22 25.18
CA ASP A 486 -26.73 17.57 25.73
C ASP A 486 -25.99 18.60 24.84
N ARG A 487 -26.47 19.85 24.89
CA ARG A 487 -25.92 20.98 24.13
C ARG A 487 -24.40 21.14 24.34
N ASP A 488 -23.91 21.02 25.56
CA ASP A 488 -22.48 21.15 25.86
C ASP A 488 -21.63 20.05 25.24
N ARG A 489 -22.12 18.82 25.18
CA ARG A 489 -21.50 17.69 24.48
C ARG A 489 -21.56 17.82 22.97
N LEU A 490 -22.63 18.39 22.45
CA LEU A 490 -22.81 18.65 21.02
C LEU A 490 -21.71 19.58 20.51
N PHE A 491 -21.49 20.70 21.19
CA PHE A 491 -20.50 21.70 20.80
C PHE A 491 -19.05 21.34 21.17
N ALA A 492 -18.86 20.41 22.09
CA ALA A 492 -17.55 19.81 22.37
C ALA A 492 -17.09 18.83 21.28
N ASN A 493 -18.00 18.40 20.38
CA ASN A 493 -17.66 17.51 19.28
C ASN A 493 -17.00 18.30 18.14
N ASN A 494 -15.76 17.96 17.83
CA ASN A 494 -14.97 18.65 16.79
C ASN A 494 -15.61 18.60 15.39
N GLU A 495 -16.25 17.50 15.02
CA GLU A 495 -16.90 17.37 13.70
C GLU A 495 -18.13 18.29 13.57
N ILE A 496 -18.95 18.37 14.60
CA ILE A 496 -20.10 19.28 14.65
C ILE A 496 -19.64 20.74 14.66
N HIS A 497 -18.62 21.05 15.46
CA HIS A 497 -18.00 22.37 15.46
C HIS A 497 -17.47 22.76 14.09
N ASP A 498 -16.72 21.88 13.43
CA ASP A 498 -16.15 22.14 12.11
C ASP A 498 -17.21 22.35 11.02
N ILE A 499 -18.31 21.58 11.07
CA ILE A 499 -19.46 21.78 10.17
C ILE A 499 -20.06 23.17 10.41
N SER A 500 -20.32 23.53 11.67
CA SER A 500 -20.92 24.83 12.02
C SER A 500 -20.09 25.99 11.53
N VAL A 501 -18.77 25.92 11.72
CA VAL A 501 -17.84 26.98 11.26
C VAL A 501 -17.76 27.01 9.73
N ALA A 502 -17.76 25.85 9.06
CA ALA A 502 -17.69 25.78 7.60
C ALA A 502 -18.92 26.41 6.91
N ILE A 503 -20.09 26.30 7.53
CA ILE A 503 -21.34 26.91 7.03
C ILE A 503 -21.55 28.35 7.55
N GLY A 504 -20.61 28.89 8.33
CA GLY A 504 -20.67 30.25 8.83
C GLY A 504 -21.57 30.47 10.06
N VAL A 505 -21.91 29.41 10.78
CA VAL A 505 -22.72 29.46 12.03
C VAL A 505 -21.77 29.39 13.22
N ASP A 506 -21.85 30.38 14.14
CA ASP A 506 -21.09 30.34 15.40
C ASP A 506 -21.83 29.45 16.41
N PRO A 507 -21.28 28.23 16.71
CA PRO A 507 -21.93 27.33 17.67
C PRO A 507 -21.88 27.83 19.12
N HIS A 508 -21.06 28.83 19.41
CA HIS A 508 -20.86 29.42 20.75
C HIS A 508 -21.45 30.83 20.88
N GLY A 509 -22.18 31.26 19.86
CA GLY A 509 -22.81 32.60 19.88
C GLY A 509 -23.81 32.76 21.02
N PRO A 510 -23.98 34.00 21.55
CA PRO A 510 -24.82 34.28 22.72
C PRO A 510 -26.33 34.12 22.46
N ASN A 511 -26.75 33.94 21.22
CA ASN A 511 -28.15 33.87 20.81
C ASN A 511 -28.59 32.44 20.50
N ASP A 512 -29.75 32.05 21.01
CA ASP A 512 -30.40 30.76 20.71
C ASP A 512 -30.91 30.64 19.26
N SER A 513 -30.72 31.66 18.44
CA SER A 513 -31.11 31.69 17.01
C SER A 513 -29.90 32.12 16.18
N PRO A 514 -29.16 31.20 15.55
CA PRO A 514 -28.10 31.56 14.64
C PRO A 514 -28.66 32.31 13.42
N ASP A 515 -27.87 33.27 12.93
CA ASP A 515 -28.19 33.93 11.69
C ASP A 515 -27.93 32.99 10.51
N LEU A 516 -29.00 32.56 9.84
CA LEU A 516 -28.95 31.67 8.69
C LEU A 516 -29.23 32.42 7.37
N SER A 517 -29.18 33.75 7.39
CA SER A 517 -29.52 34.56 6.22
C SER A 517 -28.57 34.40 5.04
N GLY A 518 -27.37 33.84 5.29
CA GLY A 518 -26.38 33.57 4.25
C GLY A 518 -26.39 32.12 3.73
N LEU A 519 -27.29 31.28 4.19
CA LEU A 519 -27.43 29.89 3.76
C LEU A 519 -28.48 29.74 2.66
#